data_515c3f827121a6f6da8129965c135d59
#
_entry.id   515c3f827121a6f6da8129965c135d59
#
_cell.length_a   1.000
_cell.length_b   1.000
_cell.length_c   1.000
_cell.angle_alpha   90.00
_cell.angle_beta   90.00
_cell.angle_gamma   90.00
#
_symmetry.space_group_name_H-M   'P 1'
#
loop_
_entity.id
_entity.type
_entity.pdbx_description
1 polymer ?
#
loop_
_entity_poly.entity_id
_entity_poly.type
_entity_poly.pdbx_seq_one_letter_code
_entity_poly.pdbx_strand_id
1 'polypeptide(L)'
;MSTFLLQRLMQALLLLVIVSMIGFAILHLAPGGPLSQFAAGGEMTQADLDRLAEQLGLNRPLPIQYAEWFWRMLRGDWGLSYRDQQPVLHIIGSHVGPTFELMLTSTLLAMLIGAWIGILGAIRRYSLFDSLATIGAMIALSIPTFWFGLVVIYVFSVGLGWLPSGNRYTIGDGSFLNRVHHLIGPCIVLALVSTAVWSRYMRSSMLDVVNQDYIRTARAKGVPERQILMRHAFRNALLPMITITGLHVPTLLSGALVTETVFTWPGMGRLFLDSISYRDYPTVMGILMFTAVLVLLGSLIADLLYGVADPRIARNR
;
A
#
# COMPACT_ATOMS: atom_id res chain seq x y z
N MET A 1 -27.17 9.87 -8.60
CA MET A 1 -25.88 9.22 -8.91
C MET A 1 -24.97 10.09 -9.78
N SER A 2 -25.46 10.71 -10.86
CA SER A 2 -24.65 11.58 -11.73
C SER A 2 -24.01 12.76 -10.96
N THR A 3 -24.79 13.48 -10.14
CA THR A 3 -24.30 14.62 -9.33
C THR A 3 -23.23 14.19 -8.31
N PHE A 4 -23.41 13.06 -7.67
CA PHE A 4 -22.44 12.49 -6.74
C PHE A 4 -21.10 12.15 -7.43
N LEU A 5 -21.17 11.46 -8.57
CA LEU A 5 -19.96 11.14 -9.35
C LEU A 5 -19.23 12.39 -9.83
N LEU A 6 -19.99 13.41 -10.29
CA LEU A 6 -19.41 14.69 -10.72
C LEU A 6 -18.70 15.39 -9.56
N GLN A 7 -19.35 15.47 -8.40
CA GLN A 7 -18.73 16.06 -7.20
C GLN A 7 -17.45 15.33 -6.76
N ARG A 8 -17.47 13.98 -6.77
CA ARG A 8 -16.29 13.18 -6.45
C ARG A 8 -15.17 13.38 -7.46
N LEU A 9 -15.48 13.44 -8.75
CA LEU A 9 -14.48 13.71 -9.79
C LEU A 9 -13.87 15.11 -9.63
N MET A 10 -14.68 16.13 -9.37
CA MET A 10 -14.18 17.49 -9.11
C MET A 10 -13.28 17.54 -7.88
N GLN A 11 -13.65 16.87 -6.79
CA GLN A 11 -12.82 16.76 -5.59
C GLN A 11 -11.49 16.03 -5.88
N ALA A 12 -11.55 14.94 -6.65
CA ALA A 12 -10.37 14.20 -7.03
C ALA A 12 -9.41 15.04 -7.89
N LEU A 13 -9.92 15.77 -8.88
CA LEU A 13 -9.12 16.67 -9.71
C LEU A 13 -8.48 17.79 -8.89
N LEU A 14 -9.23 18.41 -7.98
CA LEU A 14 -8.71 19.44 -7.08
C LEU A 14 -7.58 18.87 -6.22
N LEU A 15 -7.78 17.69 -5.62
CA LEU A 15 -6.77 17.02 -4.81
C LEU A 15 -5.51 16.69 -5.61
N LEU A 16 -5.64 16.21 -6.84
CA LEU A 16 -4.49 15.93 -7.72
C LEU A 16 -3.66 17.19 -7.99
N VAL A 17 -4.34 18.32 -8.27
CA VAL A 17 -3.64 19.59 -8.47
C VAL A 17 -2.92 20.01 -7.19
N ILE A 18 -3.58 19.97 -6.03
CA ILE A 18 -2.98 20.35 -4.74
C ILE A 18 -1.77 19.45 -4.42
N VAL A 19 -1.93 18.12 -4.56
CA VAL A 19 -0.84 17.16 -4.31
C VAL A 19 0.34 17.42 -5.26
N SER A 20 0.07 17.69 -6.55
CA SER A 20 1.12 17.98 -7.52
C SER A 20 1.87 19.29 -7.19
N MET A 21 1.15 20.34 -6.78
CA MET A 21 1.77 21.62 -6.39
C MET A 21 2.64 21.45 -5.13
N ILE A 22 2.12 20.78 -4.11
CA ILE A 22 2.85 20.54 -2.86
C ILE A 22 4.09 19.66 -3.13
N GLY A 23 3.93 18.57 -3.86
CA GLY A 23 5.05 17.67 -4.19
C GLY A 23 6.13 18.39 -4.99
N PHE A 24 5.74 19.15 -6.02
CA PHE A 24 6.67 19.95 -6.80
C PHE A 24 7.41 20.98 -5.96
N ALA A 25 6.68 21.73 -5.10
CA ALA A 25 7.28 22.71 -4.22
C ALA A 25 8.27 22.08 -3.23
N ILE A 26 7.90 20.98 -2.56
CA ILE A 26 8.79 20.29 -1.61
C ILE A 26 10.10 19.86 -2.28
N LEU A 27 10.02 19.27 -3.49
CA LEU A 27 11.21 18.82 -4.20
C LEU A 27 12.13 19.97 -4.59
N HIS A 28 11.58 21.09 -5.08
CA HIS A 28 12.38 22.22 -5.54
C HIS A 28 12.87 23.11 -4.40
N LEU A 29 12.23 23.10 -3.24
CA LEU A 29 12.69 23.78 -2.03
C LEU A 29 13.72 22.96 -1.25
N ALA A 30 13.89 21.66 -1.55
CA ALA A 30 14.88 20.83 -0.90
C ALA A 30 16.31 21.33 -1.22
N PRO A 31 17.19 21.44 -0.19
CA PRO A 31 18.54 21.95 -0.39
C PRO A 31 19.34 21.07 -1.37
N GLY A 32 20.09 21.72 -2.28
CA GLY A 32 20.98 21.07 -3.24
C GLY A 32 20.43 20.91 -4.67
N GLY A 33 19.11 21.03 -4.87
CA GLY A 33 18.50 20.99 -6.20
C GLY A 33 18.70 19.68 -6.99
N PRO A 34 18.10 19.55 -8.19
CA PRO A 34 18.15 18.32 -9.01
C PRO A 34 19.54 18.02 -9.60
N LEU A 35 20.39 19.04 -9.76
CA LEU A 35 21.72 18.87 -10.38
C LEU A 35 22.83 18.52 -9.37
N SER A 36 22.56 18.57 -8.08
CA SER A 36 23.58 18.28 -7.06
C SER A 36 24.19 16.89 -7.15
N GLN A 37 23.43 15.92 -7.67
CA GLN A 37 23.94 14.57 -7.92
C GLN A 37 25.00 14.54 -9.02
N PHE A 38 24.79 15.28 -10.11
CA PHE A 38 25.76 15.39 -11.20
C PHE A 38 27.00 16.16 -10.77
N ALA A 39 26.82 17.16 -9.88
CA ALA A 39 27.94 17.91 -9.28
C ALA A 39 28.76 17.03 -8.32
N ALA A 40 28.12 16.15 -7.54
CA ALA A 40 28.81 15.27 -6.58
C ALA A 40 29.63 14.17 -7.24
N GLY A 41 29.30 13.76 -8.45
CA GLY A 41 30.05 12.77 -9.24
C GLY A 41 31.42 13.25 -9.72
N GLY A 42 31.69 14.56 -9.70
CA GLY A 42 32.97 15.17 -10.08
C GLY A 42 33.33 15.07 -11.57
N GLU A 43 32.44 14.52 -12.40
CA GLU A 43 32.67 14.31 -13.84
C GLU A 43 32.26 15.51 -14.69
N MET A 44 31.44 16.43 -14.15
CA MET A 44 30.94 17.60 -14.85
C MET A 44 31.60 18.91 -14.37
N THR A 45 31.98 19.75 -15.32
CA THR A 45 32.42 21.11 -14.99
C THR A 45 31.22 22.00 -14.65
N GLN A 46 31.47 23.14 -14.00
CA GLN A 46 30.40 24.11 -13.71
C GLN A 46 29.66 24.56 -14.98
N ALA A 47 30.42 24.74 -16.07
CA ALA A 47 29.84 25.12 -17.37
C ALA A 47 28.93 24.03 -17.97
N ASP A 48 29.22 22.75 -17.73
CA ASP A 48 28.34 21.63 -18.15
C ASP A 48 27.07 21.56 -17.30
N LEU A 49 27.18 21.83 -15.99
CA LEU A 49 26.02 21.92 -15.09
C LEU A 49 25.09 23.06 -15.47
N ASP A 50 25.66 24.23 -15.84
CA ASP A 50 24.88 25.40 -16.26
C ASP A 50 24.14 25.13 -17.57
N ARG A 51 24.79 24.46 -18.53
CA ARG A 51 24.16 24.01 -19.79
C ARG A 51 23.03 23.00 -19.52
N LEU A 52 23.28 22.04 -18.64
CA LEU A 52 22.27 21.04 -18.26
C LEU A 52 21.08 21.71 -17.56
N ALA A 53 21.33 22.70 -16.69
CA ALA A 53 20.27 23.49 -16.05
C ALA A 53 19.40 24.21 -17.09
N GLU A 54 20.02 24.79 -18.12
CA GLU A 54 19.31 25.47 -19.19
C GLU A 54 18.50 24.50 -20.06
N GLN A 55 19.08 23.34 -20.44
CA GLN A 55 18.38 22.30 -21.19
C GLN A 55 17.16 21.73 -20.46
N LEU A 56 17.28 21.54 -19.14
CA LEU A 56 16.20 21.06 -18.28
C LEU A 56 15.20 22.17 -17.88
N GLY A 57 15.48 23.45 -18.26
CA GLY A 57 14.64 24.58 -17.94
C GLY A 57 14.63 24.98 -16.44
N LEU A 58 15.64 24.55 -15.69
CA LEU A 58 15.74 24.80 -14.25
C LEU A 58 16.06 26.28 -13.91
N ASN A 59 16.52 27.05 -14.88
CA ASN A 59 16.79 28.49 -14.74
C ASN A 59 15.52 29.34 -14.81
N ARG A 60 14.35 28.74 -15.12
CA ARG A 60 13.07 29.46 -15.19
C ARG A 60 12.46 29.65 -13.80
N PRO A 61 11.58 30.65 -13.61
CA PRO A 61 10.82 30.77 -12.37
C PRO A 61 10.01 29.51 -12.04
N LEU A 62 9.98 29.10 -10.78
CA LEU A 62 9.31 27.85 -10.33
C LEU A 62 7.85 27.69 -10.83
N PRO A 63 7.00 28.75 -10.86
CA PRO A 63 5.65 28.62 -11.40
C PRO A 63 5.62 28.22 -12.87
N ILE A 64 6.59 28.67 -13.66
CA ILE A 64 6.71 28.33 -15.10
C ILE A 64 7.16 26.87 -15.24
N GLN A 65 8.16 26.46 -14.46
CA GLN A 65 8.61 25.05 -14.44
C GLN A 65 7.47 24.10 -14.09
N TYR A 66 6.67 24.45 -13.04
CA TYR A 66 5.50 23.67 -12.65
C TYR A 66 4.46 23.60 -13.77
N ALA A 67 4.10 24.72 -14.38
CA ALA A 67 3.09 24.75 -15.44
C ALA A 67 3.51 23.91 -16.66
N GLU A 68 4.78 24.00 -17.07
CA GLU A 68 5.32 23.21 -18.17
C GLU A 68 5.36 21.71 -17.86
N TRP A 69 5.82 21.36 -16.65
CA TRP A 69 5.82 19.98 -16.18
C TRP A 69 4.40 19.40 -16.12
N PHE A 70 3.46 20.13 -15.51
CA PHE A 70 2.07 19.70 -15.38
C PHE A 70 1.38 19.52 -16.72
N TRP A 71 1.64 20.44 -17.65
CA TRP A 71 1.09 20.37 -19.02
C TRP A 71 1.64 19.19 -19.82
N ARG A 72 2.95 18.89 -19.72
CA ARG A 72 3.56 17.70 -20.33
C ARG A 72 2.97 16.42 -19.75
N MET A 73 2.86 16.35 -18.43
CA MET A 73 2.27 15.21 -17.74
C MET A 73 0.83 14.93 -18.22
N LEU A 74 -0.03 15.95 -18.37
CA LEU A 74 -1.39 15.79 -18.90
C LEU A 74 -1.43 15.25 -20.34
N ARG A 75 -0.37 15.46 -21.10
CA ARG A 75 -0.20 14.92 -22.48
C ARG A 75 0.41 13.53 -22.51
N GLY A 76 0.68 12.92 -21.34
CA GLY A 76 1.30 11.61 -21.21
C GLY A 76 2.83 11.61 -21.24
N ASP A 77 3.47 12.78 -21.32
CA ASP A 77 4.90 12.93 -21.16
C ASP A 77 5.26 13.18 -19.71
N TRP A 78 5.66 12.11 -19.00
CA TRP A 78 6.06 12.14 -17.60
C TRP A 78 7.56 12.39 -17.43
N GLY A 79 8.27 12.62 -18.52
CA GLY A 79 9.71 12.87 -18.57
C GLY A 79 10.57 11.60 -18.52
N LEU A 80 11.87 11.83 -18.51
CA LEU A 80 12.90 10.79 -18.35
C LEU A 80 13.48 10.85 -16.95
N SER A 81 13.76 9.68 -16.39
CA SER A 81 14.52 9.53 -15.16
C SER A 81 15.89 10.17 -15.32
N TYR A 82 16.31 10.96 -14.37
CA TYR A 82 17.65 11.56 -14.37
C TYR A 82 18.75 10.51 -14.14
N ARG A 83 18.41 9.43 -13.43
CA ARG A 83 19.32 8.33 -13.12
C ARG A 83 19.46 7.35 -14.29
N ASP A 84 18.32 6.81 -14.75
CA ASP A 84 18.31 5.66 -15.66
C ASP A 84 18.11 6.06 -17.11
N GLN A 85 17.83 7.35 -17.40
CA GLN A 85 17.56 7.91 -18.74
C GLN A 85 16.42 7.18 -19.47
N GLN A 86 15.53 6.52 -18.72
CA GLN A 86 14.36 5.81 -19.25
C GLN A 86 13.08 6.61 -19.00
N PRO A 87 12.02 6.42 -19.81
CA PRO A 87 10.73 7.02 -19.56
C PRO A 87 10.18 6.64 -18.18
N VAL A 88 9.77 7.63 -17.40
CA VAL A 88 9.26 7.45 -16.03
C VAL A 88 8.10 6.44 -15.97
N LEU A 89 7.16 6.50 -16.93
CA LEU A 89 6.06 5.55 -17.01
C LEU A 89 6.51 4.10 -17.20
N HIS A 90 7.59 3.87 -17.94
CA HIS A 90 8.17 2.54 -18.14
C HIS A 90 8.74 2.00 -16.82
N ILE A 91 9.48 2.84 -16.10
CA ILE A 91 10.05 2.48 -14.78
C ILE A 91 8.94 2.16 -13.78
N ILE A 92 7.92 3.03 -13.68
CA ILE A 92 6.76 2.80 -12.81
C ILE A 92 6.07 1.48 -13.18
N GLY A 93 5.80 1.27 -14.46
CA GLY A 93 5.13 0.06 -14.96
C GLY A 93 5.85 -1.24 -14.58
N SER A 94 7.18 -1.23 -14.55
CA SER A 94 7.98 -2.41 -14.14
C SER A 94 7.92 -2.70 -12.63
N HIS A 95 7.62 -1.69 -11.78
CA HIS A 95 7.60 -1.81 -10.31
C HIS A 95 6.20 -2.01 -9.73
N VAL A 96 5.12 -1.63 -10.44
CA VAL A 96 3.74 -1.80 -9.97
C VAL A 96 3.38 -3.27 -9.77
N GLY A 97 3.75 -4.13 -10.73
CA GLY A 97 3.43 -5.57 -10.65
C GLY A 97 4.01 -6.24 -9.40
N PRO A 98 5.31 -6.10 -9.12
CA PRO A 98 5.92 -6.61 -7.89
C PRO A 98 5.29 -6.08 -6.60
N THR A 99 4.99 -4.79 -6.53
CA THR A 99 4.28 -4.22 -5.36
C THR A 99 2.90 -4.86 -5.19
N PHE A 100 2.11 -4.93 -6.26
CA PHE A 100 0.78 -5.54 -6.21
C PHE A 100 0.83 -7.00 -5.78
N GLU A 101 1.78 -7.78 -6.29
CA GLU A 101 2.01 -9.18 -5.91
C GLU A 101 2.27 -9.30 -4.40
N LEU A 102 3.19 -8.51 -3.86
CA LEU A 102 3.53 -8.52 -2.43
C LEU A 102 2.36 -8.06 -1.56
N MET A 103 1.76 -6.93 -1.89
CA MET A 103 0.69 -6.33 -1.09
C MET A 103 -0.58 -7.17 -1.10
N LEU A 104 -0.97 -7.72 -2.27
CA LEU A 104 -2.15 -8.56 -2.38
C LEU A 104 -1.98 -9.86 -1.58
N THR A 105 -0.86 -10.55 -1.75
CA THR A 105 -0.61 -11.83 -1.06
C THR A 105 -0.52 -11.64 0.44
N SER A 106 0.19 -10.64 0.93
CA SER A 106 0.29 -10.34 2.37
C SER A 106 -1.05 -9.93 2.97
N THR A 107 -1.85 -9.13 2.26
CA THR A 107 -3.18 -8.71 2.71
C THR A 107 -4.15 -9.89 2.77
N LEU A 108 -4.20 -10.73 1.73
CA LEU A 108 -5.04 -11.92 1.72
C LEU A 108 -4.66 -12.90 2.84
N LEU A 109 -3.37 -13.14 3.04
CA LEU A 109 -2.88 -13.98 4.14
C LEU A 109 -3.28 -13.40 5.50
N ALA A 110 -3.09 -12.10 5.70
CA ALA A 110 -3.46 -11.40 6.92
C ALA A 110 -4.97 -11.46 7.20
N MET A 111 -5.79 -11.28 6.16
CA MET A 111 -7.25 -11.38 6.27
C MET A 111 -7.70 -12.79 6.66
N LEU A 112 -7.15 -13.81 6.03
CA LEU A 112 -7.50 -15.21 6.30
C LEU A 112 -7.11 -15.60 7.73
N ILE A 113 -5.86 -15.35 8.12
CA ILE A 113 -5.36 -15.68 9.46
C ILE A 113 -6.06 -14.80 10.51
N GLY A 114 -6.18 -13.50 10.25
CA GLY A 114 -6.84 -12.56 11.17
C GLY A 114 -8.31 -12.86 11.37
N ALA A 115 -9.05 -13.20 10.30
CA ALA A 115 -10.44 -13.62 10.43
C ALA A 115 -10.56 -14.89 11.26
N TRP A 116 -9.72 -15.89 11.03
CA TRP A 116 -9.72 -17.14 11.80
C TRP A 116 -9.44 -16.90 13.29
N ILE A 117 -8.39 -16.14 13.62
CA ILE A 117 -8.06 -15.76 15.00
C ILE A 117 -9.19 -14.96 15.63
N GLY A 118 -9.76 -13.98 14.91
CA GLY A 118 -10.84 -13.14 15.41
C GLY A 118 -12.13 -13.92 15.70
N ILE A 119 -12.51 -14.85 14.83
CA ILE A 119 -13.67 -15.74 15.04
C ILE A 119 -13.46 -16.61 16.28
N LEU A 120 -12.31 -17.29 16.38
CA LEU A 120 -12.02 -18.14 17.54
C LEU A 120 -11.96 -17.34 18.85
N GLY A 121 -11.37 -16.13 18.81
CA GLY A 121 -11.34 -15.23 19.97
C GLY A 121 -12.72 -14.76 20.40
N ALA A 122 -13.64 -14.53 19.46
CA ALA A 122 -15.03 -14.17 19.77
C ALA A 122 -15.83 -15.35 20.35
N ILE A 123 -15.69 -16.55 19.76
CA ILE A 123 -16.37 -17.77 20.25
C ILE A 123 -15.87 -18.18 21.64
N ARG A 124 -14.57 -18.08 21.87
CA ARG A 124 -13.91 -18.41 23.13
C ARG A 124 -13.56 -17.17 23.94
N ARG A 125 -14.49 -16.24 24.05
CA ARG A 125 -14.30 -14.97 24.75
C ARG A 125 -13.77 -15.19 26.17
N TYR A 126 -12.80 -14.40 26.58
CA TYR A 126 -12.11 -14.46 27.88
C TYR A 126 -11.35 -15.78 28.15
N SER A 127 -11.16 -16.63 27.16
CA SER A 127 -10.29 -17.80 27.27
C SER A 127 -8.82 -17.43 27.20
N LEU A 128 -7.94 -18.39 27.55
CA LEU A 128 -6.51 -18.23 27.38
C LEU A 128 -6.13 -17.93 25.90
N PHE A 129 -6.82 -18.56 24.94
CA PHE A 129 -6.62 -18.28 23.51
C PHE A 129 -6.90 -16.81 23.16
N ASP A 130 -8.04 -16.29 23.61
CA ASP A 130 -8.46 -14.90 23.37
C ASP A 130 -7.45 -13.90 23.99
N SER A 131 -7.00 -14.18 25.20
CA SER A 131 -5.98 -13.37 25.88
C SER A 131 -4.64 -13.40 25.16
N LEU A 132 -4.14 -14.57 24.77
CA LEU A 132 -2.90 -14.73 24.03
C LEU A 132 -2.97 -14.08 22.62
N ALA A 133 -4.08 -14.23 21.92
CA ALA A 133 -4.31 -13.59 20.62
C ALA A 133 -4.30 -12.06 20.74
N THR A 134 -4.93 -11.53 21.80
CA THR A 134 -4.95 -10.08 22.06
C THR A 134 -3.56 -9.55 22.43
N ILE A 135 -2.83 -10.22 23.30
CA ILE A 135 -1.45 -9.86 23.68
C ILE A 135 -0.53 -9.96 22.44
N GLY A 136 -0.63 -11.04 21.68
CA GLY A 136 0.14 -11.23 20.45
C GLY A 136 -0.14 -10.13 19.42
N ALA A 137 -1.39 -9.71 19.27
CA ALA A 137 -1.75 -8.58 18.40
C ALA A 137 -1.13 -7.26 18.89
N MET A 138 -1.11 -7.01 20.21
CA MET A 138 -0.47 -5.81 20.77
C MET A 138 1.04 -5.82 20.54
N ILE A 139 1.69 -6.96 20.76
CA ILE A 139 3.13 -7.14 20.49
C ILE A 139 3.43 -6.90 19.00
N ALA A 140 2.64 -7.50 18.09
CA ALA A 140 2.84 -7.36 16.65
C ALA A 140 2.72 -5.89 16.18
N LEU A 141 1.81 -5.11 16.78
CA LEU A 141 1.64 -3.69 16.48
C LEU A 141 2.73 -2.79 17.10
N SER A 142 3.39 -3.26 18.16
CA SER A 142 4.44 -2.50 18.86
C SER A 142 5.82 -2.69 18.23
N ILE A 143 6.03 -3.76 17.47
CA ILE A 143 7.31 -4.07 16.85
C ILE A 143 7.49 -3.21 15.59
N PRO A 144 8.59 -2.44 15.45
CA PRO A 144 8.88 -1.73 14.21
C PRO A 144 9.04 -2.71 13.04
N THR A 145 8.33 -2.46 11.95
CA THR A 145 8.29 -3.37 10.78
C THR A 145 9.68 -3.65 10.20
N PHE A 146 10.54 -2.62 10.13
CA PHE A 146 11.91 -2.79 9.63
C PHE A 146 12.74 -3.70 10.51
N TRP A 147 12.61 -3.56 11.83
CA TRP A 147 13.34 -4.39 12.79
C TRP A 147 12.91 -5.85 12.67
N PHE A 148 11.59 -6.08 12.59
CA PHE A 148 11.08 -7.44 12.41
C PHE A 148 11.53 -8.05 11.07
N GLY A 149 11.57 -7.26 10.00
CA GLY A 149 12.12 -7.67 8.71
C GLY A 149 13.58 -8.12 8.80
N LEU A 150 14.42 -7.35 9.50
CA LEU A 150 15.82 -7.71 9.73
C LEU A 150 15.97 -8.98 10.58
N VAL A 151 15.12 -9.17 11.59
CA VAL A 151 15.10 -10.41 12.40
C VAL A 151 14.72 -11.61 11.55
N VAL A 152 13.70 -11.48 10.67
CA VAL A 152 13.30 -12.55 9.74
C VAL A 152 14.46 -12.91 8.80
N ILE A 153 15.16 -11.94 8.23
CA ILE A 153 16.34 -12.18 7.38
C ILE A 153 17.44 -12.85 8.20
N TYR A 154 17.78 -12.33 9.36
CA TYR A 154 18.85 -12.86 10.18
C TYR A 154 18.60 -14.31 10.59
N VAL A 155 17.41 -14.62 11.08
CA VAL A 155 17.08 -15.98 11.56
C VAL A 155 16.87 -16.95 10.39
N PHE A 156 16.00 -16.60 9.45
CA PHE A 156 15.54 -17.57 8.42
C PHE A 156 16.42 -17.61 7.17
N SER A 157 17.09 -16.51 6.84
CA SER A 157 17.98 -16.48 5.67
C SER A 157 19.41 -16.75 6.01
N VAL A 158 19.98 -16.02 7.00
CA VAL A 158 21.39 -16.16 7.35
C VAL A 158 21.62 -17.34 8.29
N GLY A 159 20.81 -17.50 9.33
CA GLY A 159 20.99 -18.54 10.34
C GLY A 159 20.56 -19.93 9.87
N LEU A 160 19.37 -20.05 9.34
CA LEU A 160 18.79 -21.34 8.95
C LEU A 160 18.94 -21.67 7.44
N GLY A 161 19.20 -20.66 6.60
CA GLY A 161 19.27 -20.86 5.15
C GLY A 161 17.96 -21.30 4.50
N TRP A 162 16.81 -21.05 5.18
CA TRP A 162 15.50 -21.49 4.70
C TRP A 162 14.86 -20.55 3.69
N LEU A 163 15.13 -19.24 3.80
CA LEU A 163 14.55 -18.22 2.95
C LEU A 163 15.64 -17.38 2.28
N PRO A 164 15.38 -16.82 1.10
CA PRO A 164 16.23 -15.81 0.49
C PRO A 164 16.26 -14.54 1.34
N SER A 165 17.39 -13.85 1.37
CA SER A 165 17.52 -12.59 2.10
C SER A 165 16.83 -11.40 1.45
N GLY A 166 16.52 -11.49 0.15
CA GLY A 166 15.88 -10.42 -0.61
C GLY A 166 15.74 -10.72 -2.08
N ASN A 167 15.43 -9.67 -2.86
CA ASN A 167 15.06 -9.70 -4.27
C ASN A 167 13.74 -10.46 -4.54
N ARG A 168 13.27 -10.44 -5.79
CA ARG A 168 12.02 -11.09 -6.21
C ARG A 168 12.25 -12.53 -6.72
N TYR A 169 13.46 -12.82 -7.18
CA TYR A 169 13.88 -14.14 -7.69
C TYR A 169 15.41 -14.21 -7.72
N THR A 170 15.94 -15.41 -7.80
CA THR A 170 17.37 -15.66 -7.98
C THR A 170 17.75 -15.41 -9.43
N ILE A 171 18.85 -14.72 -9.68
CA ILE A 171 19.35 -14.46 -11.05
C ILE A 171 19.56 -15.79 -11.76
N GLY A 172 18.93 -15.95 -12.94
CA GLY A 172 18.98 -17.17 -13.72
C GLY A 172 17.85 -18.18 -13.43
N ASP A 173 17.07 -18.01 -12.36
CA ASP A 173 15.91 -18.84 -12.07
C ASP A 173 14.64 -17.98 -11.91
N GLY A 174 13.94 -17.78 -13.03
CA GLY A 174 12.65 -17.07 -13.04
C GLY A 174 11.42 -17.95 -12.80
N SER A 175 11.59 -19.17 -12.26
CA SER A 175 10.49 -20.10 -12.01
C SER A 175 9.47 -19.54 -11.01
N PHE A 176 8.22 -19.99 -11.11
CA PHE A 176 7.16 -19.59 -10.19
C PHE A 176 7.49 -19.96 -8.74
N LEU A 177 8.04 -21.15 -8.50
CA LEU A 177 8.44 -21.62 -7.18
C LEU A 177 9.53 -20.72 -6.55
N ASN A 178 10.52 -20.31 -7.34
CA ASN A 178 11.56 -19.40 -6.88
C ASN A 178 10.96 -18.04 -6.46
N ARG A 179 10.04 -17.48 -7.25
CA ARG A 179 9.34 -16.24 -6.87
C ARG A 179 8.54 -16.39 -5.58
N VAL A 180 7.77 -17.46 -5.43
CA VAL A 180 7.03 -17.74 -4.19
C VAL A 180 8.00 -17.84 -3.01
N HIS A 181 9.13 -18.48 -3.17
CA HIS A 181 10.15 -18.62 -2.12
C HIS A 181 10.68 -17.24 -1.65
N HIS A 182 10.97 -16.35 -2.59
CA HIS A 182 11.39 -14.97 -2.29
C HIS A 182 10.28 -14.11 -1.67
N LEU A 183 9.02 -14.41 -1.97
CA LEU A 183 7.86 -13.67 -1.47
C LEU A 183 7.55 -13.98 0.01
N ILE A 184 7.92 -15.18 0.51
CA ILE A 184 7.55 -15.65 1.86
C ILE A 184 8.04 -14.66 2.94
N GLY A 185 9.32 -14.30 2.95
CA GLY A 185 9.91 -13.43 3.97
C GLY A 185 9.18 -12.06 4.10
N PRO A 186 9.14 -11.25 3.04
CA PRO A 186 8.48 -9.96 3.09
C PRO A 186 6.96 -10.09 3.32
N CYS A 187 6.32 -11.15 2.82
CA CYS A 187 4.90 -11.41 3.04
C CYS A 187 4.58 -11.68 4.52
N ILE A 188 5.39 -12.50 5.22
CA ILE A 188 5.23 -12.76 6.65
C ILE A 188 5.32 -11.46 7.46
N VAL A 189 6.28 -10.60 7.13
CA VAL A 189 6.48 -9.32 7.84
C VAL A 189 5.27 -8.42 7.72
N LEU A 190 4.74 -8.24 6.50
CA LEU A 190 3.55 -7.42 6.27
C LEU A 190 2.27 -8.07 6.82
N ALA A 191 2.15 -9.38 6.66
CA ALA A 191 0.98 -10.12 7.12
C ALA A 191 0.87 -10.11 8.63
N LEU A 192 1.96 -10.18 9.40
CA LEU A 192 1.93 -10.21 10.86
C LEU A 192 1.24 -8.97 11.43
N VAL A 193 1.68 -7.77 11.03
CA VAL A 193 1.10 -6.50 11.50
C VAL A 193 -0.37 -6.39 11.06
N SER A 194 -0.64 -6.70 9.80
CA SER A 194 -1.99 -6.64 9.25
C SER A 194 -2.93 -7.66 9.92
N THR A 195 -2.46 -8.86 10.22
CA THR A 195 -3.23 -9.91 10.94
C THR A 195 -3.70 -9.42 12.29
N ALA A 196 -2.88 -8.67 13.02
CA ALA A 196 -3.26 -8.09 14.31
C ALA A 196 -4.46 -7.12 14.16
N VAL A 197 -4.47 -6.33 13.10
CA VAL A 197 -5.58 -5.41 12.80
C VAL A 197 -6.85 -6.20 12.40
N TRP A 198 -6.73 -7.12 11.43
CA TRP A 198 -7.85 -7.91 10.93
C TRP A 198 -8.48 -8.79 12.00
N SER A 199 -7.69 -9.40 12.89
CA SER A 199 -8.21 -10.24 13.98
C SER A 199 -9.06 -9.42 14.97
N ARG A 200 -8.64 -8.21 15.30
CA ARG A 200 -9.41 -7.32 16.20
C ARG A 200 -10.73 -6.88 15.58
N TYR A 201 -10.72 -6.50 14.31
CA TYR A 201 -11.96 -6.14 13.60
C TYR A 201 -12.93 -7.31 13.51
N MET A 202 -12.45 -8.49 13.10
CA MET A 202 -13.31 -9.68 12.99
C MET A 202 -13.87 -10.09 14.37
N ARG A 203 -13.03 -10.04 15.41
CA ARG A 203 -13.48 -10.35 16.78
C ARG A 203 -14.57 -9.38 17.24
N SER A 204 -14.40 -8.08 17.04
CA SER A 204 -15.42 -7.08 17.38
C SER A 204 -16.71 -7.33 16.61
N SER A 205 -16.65 -7.47 15.30
CA SER A 205 -17.80 -7.73 14.45
C SER A 205 -18.56 -9.01 14.85
N MET A 206 -17.83 -10.08 15.17
CA MET A 206 -18.45 -11.33 15.65
C MET A 206 -19.16 -11.14 16.98
N LEU A 207 -18.55 -10.41 17.95
CA LEU A 207 -19.16 -10.15 19.25
C LEU A 207 -20.42 -9.29 19.14
N ASP A 208 -20.42 -8.29 18.24
CA ASP A 208 -21.58 -7.44 17.99
C ASP A 208 -22.74 -8.26 17.42
N VAL A 209 -22.45 -9.15 16.46
CA VAL A 209 -23.47 -9.99 15.81
C VAL A 209 -24.00 -11.07 16.74
N VAL A 210 -23.15 -11.76 17.50
CA VAL A 210 -23.57 -12.86 18.41
C VAL A 210 -24.53 -12.40 19.50
N ASN A 211 -24.53 -11.11 19.83
CA ASN A 211 -25.43 -10.51 20.83
C ASN A 211 -26.76 -10.01 20.27
N GLN A 212 -27.01 -10.12 18.95
CA GLN A 212 -28.25 -9.66 18.30
C GLN A 212 -29.45 -10.55 18.64
N ASP A 213 -30.66 -9.97 18.63
CA ASP A 213 -31.89 -10.69 19.00
C ASP A 213 -32.26 -11.84 18.07
N TYR A 214 -31.92 -11.74 16.77
CA TYR A 214 -32.15 -12.85 15.83
C TYR A 214 -31.27 -14.07 16.12
N ILE A 215 -30.09 -13.88 16.70
CA ILE A 215 -29.23 -14.97 17.18
C ILE A 215 -29.84 -15.63 18.41
N ARG A 216 -30.35 -14.83 19.38
CA ARG A 216 -31.08 -15.35 20.54
C ARG A 216 -32.30 -16.16 20.10
N THR A 217 -33.06 -15.66 19.13
CA THR A 217 -34.22 -16.36 18.56
C THR A 217 -33.81 -17.69 17.92
N ALA A 218 -32.71 -17.72 17.16
CA ALA A 218 -32.21 -18.97 16.56
C ALA A 218 -31.83 -20.01 17.62
N ARG A 219 -31.19 -19.58 18.74
CA ARG A 219 -30.87 -20.45 19.88
C ARG A 219 -32.15 -20.98 20.56
N ALA A 220 -33.13 -20.11 20.77
CA ALA A 220 -34.42 -20.52 21.36
C ALA A 220 -35.17 -21.54 20.50
N LYS A 221 -35.00 -21.53 19.17
CA LYS A 221 -35.53 -22.52 18.25
C LYS A 221 -34.73 -23.82 18.17
N GLY A 222 -33.68 -23.98 18.98
CA GLY A 222 -32.88 -25.19 19.04
C GLY A 222 -31.91 -25.39 17.85
N VAL A 223 -31.59 -24.33 17.11
CA VAL A 223 -30.60 -24.42 16.03
C VAL A 223 -29.22 -24.73 16.61
N PRO A 224 -28.47 -25.71 16.08
CA PRO A 224 -27.13 -26.05 16.58
C PRO A 224 -26.18 -24.85 16.55
N GLU A 225 -25.40 -24.67 17.63
CA GLU A 225 -24.49 -23.51 17.80
C GLU A 225 -23.52 -23.34 16.62
N ARG A 226 -22.98 -24.43 16.10
CA ARG A 226 -22.13 -24.41 14.88
C ARG A 226 -22.84 -23.76 13.68
N GLN A 227 -24.11 -24.06 13.48
CA GLN A 227 -24.89 -23.49 12.39
C GLN A 227 -25.20 -22.02 12.63
N ILE A 228 -25.49 -21.63 13.89
CA ILE A 228 -25.67 -20.25 14.28
C ILE A 228 -24.42 -19.43 13.98
N LEU A 229 -23.25 -19.94 14.41
CA LEU A 229 -21.98 -19.26 14.23
C LEU A 229 -21.58 -19.11 12.74
N MET A 230 -21.67 -20.22 11.98
CA MET A 230 -21.19 -20.20 10.57
C MET A 230 -22.20 -19.57 9.61
N ARG A 231 -23.49 -19.79 9.78
CA ARG A 231 -24.52 -19.35 8.82
C ARG A 231 -25.12 -17.99 9.17
N HIS A 232 -25.28 -17.69 10.47
CA HIS A 232 -25.95 -16.48 10.92
C HIS A 232 -24.95 -15.44 11.41
N ALA A 233 -23.98 -15.79 12.26
CA ALA A 233 -23.07 -14.83 12.84
C ALA A 233 -21.94 -14.45 11.85
N PHE A 234 -21.18 -15.42 11.34
CA PHE A 234 -20.04 -15.16 10.46
C PHE A 234 -20.43 -14.39 9.20
N ARG A 235 -21.53 -14.80 8.53
CA ARG A 235 -21.98 -14.11 7.30
C ARG A 235 -22.27 -12.62 7.52
N ASN A 236 -22.88 -12.28 8.65
CA ASN A 236 -23.19 -10.89 8.99
C ASN A 236 -21.97 -10.14 9.51
N ALA A 237 -21.06 -10.82 10.22
CA ALA A 237 -19.80 -10.24 10.70
C ALA A 237 -18.82 -9.93 9.55
N LEU A 238 -18.98 -10.56 8.37
CA LEU A 238 -18.20 -10.24 7.17
C LEU A 238 -18.54 -8.87 6.57
N LEU A 239 -19.74 -8.33 6.77
CA LEU A 239 -20.14 -7.06 6.15
C LEU A 239 -19.21 -5.90 6.51
N PRO A 240 -18.88 -5.64 7.81
CA PRO A 240 -17.90 -4.63 8.15
C PRO A 240 -16.48 -4.93 7.60
N MET A 241 -16.12 -6.21 7.49
CA MET A 241 -14.83 -6.63 6.95
C MET A 241 -14.69 -6.30 5.46
N ILE A 242 -15.74 -6.56 4.68
CA ILE A 242 -15.79 -6.19 3.25
C ILE A 242 -15.62 -4.68 3.08
N THR A 243 -16.28 -3.91 3.92
CA THR A 243 -16.18 -2.46 4.00
C THR A 243 -14.75 -2.00 4.21
N ILE A 244 -14.07 -2.52 5.25
CA ILE A 244 -12.69 -2.17 5.56
C ILE A 244 -11.75 -2.63 4.44
N THR A 245 -11.99 -3.80 3.84
CA THR A 245 -11.22 -4.28 2.68
C THR A 245 -11.28 -3.28 1.53
N GLY A 246 -12.46 -2.74 1.22
CA GLY A 246 -12.61 -1.70 0.20
C GLY A 246 -11.76 -0.46 0.46
N LEU A 247 -11.68 -0.02 1.73
CA LEU A 247 -10.83 1.11 2.14
C LEU A 247 -9.32 0.80 2.04
N HIS A 248 -8.92 -0.47 2.09
CA HIS A 248 -7.54 -0.88 1.94
C HIS A 248 -7.09 -1.08 0.48
N VAL A 249 -8.01 -1.14 -0.50
CA VAL A 249 -7.65 -1.31 -1.92
C VAL A 249 -6.64 -0.27 -2.42
N PRO A 250 -6.77 1.04 -2.11
CA PRO A 250 -5.80 2.03 -2.53
C PRO A 250 -4.37 1.75 -2.04
N THR A 251 -4.22 1.17 -0.84
CA THR A 251 -2.91 0.90 -0.25
C THR A 251 -2.17 -0.27 -0.92
N LEU A 252 -2.89 -1.15 -1.64
CA LEU A 252 -2.28 -2.28 -2.34
C LEU A 252 -1.30 -1.87 -3.45
N LEU A 253 -1.42 -0.66 -3.96
CA LEU A 253 -0.62 -0.14 -5.06
C LEU A 253 0.35 0.97 -4.63
N SER A 254 0.21 1.50 -3.40
CA SER A 254 1.11 2.53 -2.88
C SER A 254 2.46 1.99 -2.42
N GLY A 255 2.57 0.66 -2.21
CA GLY A 255 3.79 -0.03 -1.80
C GLY A 255 4.01 -0.08 -0.29
N ALA A 256 4.85 -1.04 0.10
CA ALA A 256 5.33 -1.23 1.47
C ALA A 256 6.78 -0.76 1.57
N LEU A 257 6.97 0.56 1.52
CA LEU A 257 8.26 1.25 1.41
C LEU A 257 9.37 0.61 2.26
N VAL A 258 9.11 0.42 3.54
CA VAL A 258 10.09 -0.12 4.49
C VAL A 258 10.40 -1.60 4.20
N THR A 259 9.38 -2.42 4.01
CA THR A 259 9.54 -3.87 3.76
C THR A 259 10.18 -4.12 2.40
N GLU A 260 9.77 -3.39 1.36
CA GLU A 260 10.37 -3.50 0.03
C GLU A 260 11.85 -3.12 0.06
N THR A 261 12.23 -2.11 0.85
CA THR A 261 13.63 -1.70 1.00
C THR A 261 14.45 -2.74 1.76
N VAL A 262 13.96 -3.23 2.90
CA VAL A 262 14.64 -4.22 3.74
C VAL A 262 14.90 -5.52 2.98
N PHE A 263 13.90 -6.00 2.21
CA PHE A 263 14.01 -7.22 1.41
C PHE A 263 14.52 -6.98 -0.02
N THR A 264 14.99 -5.79 -0.34
CA THR A 264 15.39 -5.42 -1.71
C THR A 264 14.36 -5.80 -2.78
N TRP A 265 13.06 -5.81 -2.42
CA TRP A 265 11.96 -6.12 -3.32
C TRP A 265 11.79 -5.01 -4.35
N PRO A 266 11.74 -5.30 -5.66
CA PRO A 266 11.71 -4.26 -6.70
C PRO A 266 10.31 -3.65 -6.85
N GLY A 267 9.81 -3.01 -5.80
CA GLY A 267 8.48 -2.41 -5.75
C GLY A 267 8.50 -0.88 -5.80
N MET A 268 7.29 -0.29 -5.80
CA MET A 268 7.06 1.16 -5.90
C MET A 268 7.60 1.93 -4.70
N GLY A 269 7.51 1.37 -3.48
CA GLY A 269 8.01 2.02 -2.28
C GLY A 269 9.54 2.11 -2.30
N ARG A 270 10.24 1.04 -2.69
CA ARG A 270 11.69 1.06 -2.86
C ARG A 270 12.09 2.02 -3.98
N LEU A 271 11.42 1.97 -5.13
CA LEU A 271 11.66 2.90 -6.23
C LEU A 271 11.55 4.37 -5.76
N PHE A 272 10.56 4.67 -4.92
CA PHE A 272 10.37 6.02 -4.37
C PHE A 272 11.56 6.46 -3.50
N LEU A 273 12.03 5.59 -2.57
CA LEU A 273 13.22 5.89 -1.75
C LEU A 273 14.48 6.06 -2.57
N ASP A 274 14.71 5.15 -3.52
CA ASP A 274 15.86 5.22 -4.41
C ASP A 274 15.82 6.54 -5.20
N SER A 275 14.67 6.89 -5.77
CA SER A 275 14.50 8.13 -6.55
C SER A 275 14.72 9.40 -5.71
N ILE A 276 14.29 9.43 -4.45
CA ILE A 276 14.58 10.54 -3.53
C ILE A 276 16.09 10.61 -3.24
N SER A 277 16.70 9.47 -2.94
CA SER A 277 18.13 9.39 -2.61
C SER A 277 19.02 9.85 -3.78
N TYR A 278 18.62 9.52 -4.99
CA TYR A 278 19.31 9.95 -6.23
C TYR A 278 18.80 11.29 -6.78
N ARG A 279 17.86 11.98 -6.08
CA ARG A 279 17.28 13.25 -6.54
C ARG A 279 16.70 13.19 -7.96
N ASP A 280 16.15 12.06 -8.31
CA ASP A 280 15.47 11.84 -9.58
C ASP A 280 14.06 12.45 -9.56
N TYR A 281 13.99 13.76 -9.70
CA TYR A 281 12.75 14.54 -9.57
C TYR A 281 11.64 14.07 -10.51
N PRO A 282 11.90 13.78 -11.81
CA PRO A 282 10.85 13.27 -12.68
C PRO A 282 10.24 11.97 -12.16
N THR A 283 11.08 11.02 -11.71
CA THR A 283 10.60 9.73 -11.18
C THR A 283 9.84 9.91 -9.86
N VAL A 284 10.34 10.74 -8.93
CA VAL A 284 9.62 11.04 -7.66
C VAL A 284 8.23 11.64 -7.94
N MET A 285 8.17 12.66 -8.82
CA MET A 285 6.89 13.28 -9.18
C MET A 285 5.97 12.31 -9.92
N GLY A 286 6.53 11.48 -10.78
CA GLY A 286 5.80 10.41 -11.47
C GLY A 286 5.17 9.42 -10.49
N ILE A 287 5.93 8.90 -9.53
CA ILE A 287 5.43 7.97 -8.51
C ILE A 287 4.35 8.64 -7.65
N LEU A 288 4.58 9.89 -7.22
CA LEU A 288 3.63 10.64 -6.41
C LEU A 288 2.29 10.81 -7.15
N MET A 289 2.31 11.23 -8.41
CA MET A 289 1.10 11.42 -9.21
C MET A 289 0.42 10.09 -9.54
N PHE A 290 1.18 9.07 -9.89
CA PHE A 290 0.66 7.73 -10.16
C PHE A 290 -0.05 7.16 -8.92
N THR A 291 0.60 7.24 -7.75
CA THR A 291 0.02 6.78 -6.49
C THR A 291 -1.22 7.60 -6.11
N ALA A 292 -1.19 8.93 -6.28
CA ALA A 292 -2.34 9.78 -6.02
C ALA A 292 -3.55 9.41 -6.91
N VAL A 293 -3.34 9.17 -8.19
CA VAL A 293 -4.38 8.70 -9.12
C VAL A 293 -4.95 7.35 -8.66
N LEU A 294 -4.08 6.40 -8.29
CA LEU A 294 -4.52 5.07 -7.83
C LEU A 294 -5.33 5.15 -6.53
N VAL A 295 -4.90 5.99 -5.57
CA VAL A 295 -5.64 6.20 -4.31
C VAL A 295 -7.01 6.80 -4.57
N LEU A 296 -7.10 7.77 -5.47
CA LEU A 296 -8.38 8.40 -5.83
C LEU A 296 -9.30 7.43 -6.57
N LEU A 297 -8.77 6.64 -7.51
CA LEU A 297 -9.54 5.59 -8.20
C LEU A 297 -10.01 4.52 -7.21
N GLY A 298 -9.14 4.06 -6.33
CA GLY A 298 -9.49 3.11 -5.28
C GLY A 298 -10.57 3.63 -4.33
N SER A 299 -10.48 4.91 -3.93
CA SER A 299 -11.51 5.56 -3.11
C SER A 299 -12.84 5.67 -3.84
N LEU A 300 -12.82 6.01 -5.15
CA LEU A 300 -14.02 6.06 -5.97
C LEU A 300 -14.69 4.68 -6.11
N ILE A 301 -13.89 3.64 -6.33
CA ILE A 301 -14.38 2.25 -6.38
C ILE A 301 -14.98 1.85 -5.03
N ALA A 302 -14.31 2.17 -3.92
CA ALA A 302 -14.82 1.92 -2.58
C ALA A 302 -16.17 2.63 -2.35
N ASP A 303 -16.29 3.91 -2.70
CA ASP A 303 -17.55 4.68 -2.59
C ASP A 303 -18.68 4.08 -3.42
N LEU A 304 -18.38 3.58 -4.64
CA LEU A 304 -19.36 2.91 -5.49
C LEU A 304 -19.81 1.57 -4.89
N LEU A 305 -18.89 0.77 -4.39
CA LEU A 305 -19.20 -0.49 -3.71
C LEU A 305 -20.04 -0.26 -2.46
N TYR A 306 -19.77 0.79 -1.69
CA TYR A 306 -20.61 1.20 -0.56
C TYR A 306 -22.04 1.55 -1.00
N GLY A 307 -22.20 2.34 -2.06
CA GLY A 307 -23.51 2.70 -2.59
C GLY A 307 -24.35 1.50 -3.05
N VAL A 308 -23.69 0.43 -3.52
CA VAL A 308 -24.33 -0.84 -3.90
C VAL A 308 -24.63 -1.71 -2.66
N ALA A 309 -23.72 -1.75 -1.68
CA ALA A 309 -23.87 -2.58 -0.49
C ALA A 309 -24.91 -2.05 0.51
N ASP A 310 -25.07 -0.73 0.64
CA ASP A 310 -26.07 -0.10 1.49
C ASP A 310 -26.87 1.00 0.74
N PRO A 311 -28.00 0.63 0.11
CA PRO A 311 -28.86 1.59 -0.60
C PRO A 311 -29.44 2.70 0.29
N ARG A 312 -29.40 2.56 1.62
CA ARG A 312 -29.93 3.57 2.55
C ARG A 312 -29.05 4.80 2.63
N ILE A 313 -27.73 4.63 2.43
CA ILE A 313 -26.75 5.73 2.40
C ILE A 313 -26.95 6.56 1.11
N ALA A 314 -27.30 5.93 0.01
CA ALA A 314 -27.54 6.61 -1.28
C ALA A 314 -28.79 7.51 -1.28
N ARG A 315 -29.71 7.36 -0.32
CA ARG A 315 -30.99 8.11 -0.23
C ARG A 315 -30.92 9.34 0.66
N ASN A 316 -29.91 9.48 1.51
CA ASN A 316 -29.74 10.57 2.46
C ASN A 316 -28.58 11.54 2.09
N ARG A 317 -28.05 11.42 0.90
CA ARG A 317 -27.09 12.32 0.27
C ARG A 317 -27.59 12.68 -1.13
#